data_0b6f746723d4e857d41613ff9c11ec1e
#
_entry.id   0b6f746723d4e857d41613ff9c11ec1e
#
_cell.length_a   1.000
_cell.length_b   1.000
_cell.length_c   1.000
_cell.angle_alpha   90.00
_cell.angle_beta   90.00
_cell.angle_gamma   90.00
#
_symmetry.space_group_name_H-M   'P 1'
#
loop_
_entity.id
_entity.type
_entity.pdbx_description
1 polymer ?
#
loop_
_entity_poly.entity_id
_entity_poly.type
_entity_poly.pdbx_seq_one_letter_code
_entity_poly.pdbx_strand_id
1 'polypeptide(L)'
;LHPLVLVDGFLLAMDETNKVMSAAAVKVTSSDDEALVSIAKTAMTGTSSESNSDELAVMIVNAAKNIAVYESEQWRIDTERVRMAKSGLGSISDTKLINGIVIEKNLEIESLPLKLPKGKIAVLSCPLEIEKTNYDSEIEISTSDQWESFMDAEDNILSQKAAKIIDSGASIVVCAETIDSRVLHKLADSGIFTIASLERSGAQDVALTCGALMVDHLD
;
A
#
# COMPACT_ATOMS: atom_id res chain seq x y z
N LEU A 1 -15.31 53.51 8.28
CA LEU A 1 -16.22 52.39 8.65
C LEU A 1 -15.66 51.63 9.83
N HIS A 2 -16.51 51.34 10.83
CA HIS A 2 -16.08 50.58 11.98
C HIS A 2 -15.82 49.13 11.55
N PRO A 3 -14.75 48.48 12.05
CA PRO A 3 -14.42 47.07 11.65
C PRO A 3 -15.58 46.07 11.81
N LEU A 4 -16.40 46.22 12.83
CA LEU A 4 -17.57 45.35 13.04
C LEU A 4 -18.59 45.47 11.90
N VAL A 5 -18.81 46.63 11.36
CA VAL A 5 -19.74 46.82 10.21
C VAL A 5 -19.23 46.11 8.97
N LEU A 6 -17.91 46.07 8.77
CA LEU A 6 -17.30 45.30 7.69
C LEU A 6 -17.48 43.80 7.88
N VAL A 7 -17.29 43.31 9.10
CA VAL A 7 -17.50 41.86 9.43
C VAL A 7 -18.96 41.49 9.21
N ASP A 8 -19.92 42.30 9.68
CA ASP A 8 -21.35 42.06 9.47
C ASP A 8 -21.70 42.04 7.97
N GLY A 9 -21.10 42.96 7.18
CA GLY A 9 -21.24 42.96 5.74
C GLY A 9 -20.72 41.69 5.06
N PHE A 10 -19.58 41.18 5.47
CA PHE A 10 -19.04 39.89 4.95
C PHE A 10 -19.89 38.72 5.34
N LEU A 11 -20.42 38.66 6.58
CA LEU A 11 -21.31 37.60 7.00
C LEU A 11 -22.61 37.57 6.20
N LEU A 12 -23.23 38.74 5.97
CA LEU A 12 -24.42 38.87 5.12
C LEU A 12 -24.14 38.44 3.67
N ALA A 13 -22.99 38.84 3.13
CA ALA A 13 -22.58 38.46 1.78
C ALA A 13 -22.34 36.94 1.69
N MET A 14 -21.76 36.32 2.71
CA MET A 14 -21.58 34.87 2.78
C MET A 14 -22.90 34.13 2.78
N ASP A 15 -23.86 34.56 3.61
CA ASP A 15 -25.19 33.94 3.69
C ASP A 15 -25.94 34.04 2.35
N GLU A 16 -25.89 35.20 1.71
CA GLU A 16 -26.54 35.37 0.42
C GLU A 16 -25.85 34.59 -0.70
N THR A 17 -24.53 34.52 -0.68
CA THR A 17 -23.76 33.67 -1.60
C THR A 17 -24.12 32.20 -1.46
N ASN A 18 -24.23 31.70 -0.22
CA ASN A 18 -24.60 30.31 0.04
C ASN A 18 -26.02 30.00 -0.49
N LYS A 19 -26.97 30.91 -0.36
CA LYS A 19 -28.33 30.76 -0.92
C LYS A 19 -28.30 30.68 -2.45
N VAL A 20 -27.57 31.61 -3.08
CA VAL A 20 -27.43 31.65 -4.54
C VAL A 20 -26.74 30.40 -5.06
N MET A 21 -25.65 29.98 -4.42
CA MET A 21 -24.94 28.73 -4.77
C MET A 21 -25.85 27.53 -4.65
N SER A 22 -26.63 27.41 -3.55
CA SER A 22 -27.55 26.30 -3.33
C SER A 22 -28.66 26.27 -4.37
N ALA A 23 -29.14 27.44 -4.80
CA ALA A 23 -30.17 27.54 -5.83
C ALA A 23 -29.64 27.24 -7.25
N ALA A 24 -28.38 27.56 -7.51
CA ALA A 24 -27.71 27.31 -8.79
C ALA A 24 -27.12 25.88 -8.91
N ALA A 25 -27.02 25.18 -7.79
CA ALA A 25 -26.41 23.85 -7.77
C ALA A 25 -27.20 22.83 -8.58
N VAL A 26 -26.50 22.11 -9.44
CA VAL A 26 -27.04 20.97 -10.19
C VAL A 26 -26.77 19.68 -9.41
N LYS A 27 -27.78 18.83 -9.26
CA LYS A 27 -27.59 17.53 -8.61
C LYS A 27 -26.82 16.60 -9.54
N VAL A 28 -25.69 16.11 -9.06
CA VAL A 28 -24.85 15.14 -9.75
C VAL A 28 -24.94 13.82 -9.00
N THR A 29 -25.07 12.73 -9.73
CA THR A 29 -25.09 11.37 -9.18
C THR A 29 -23.75 10.67 -9.44
N SER A 30 -23.48 9.57 -8.74
CA SER A 30 -22.26 8.76 -8.94
C SER A 30 -22.18 8.13 -10.34
N SER A 31 -23.28 8.13 -11.09
CA SER A 31 -23.34 7.62 -12.48
C SER A 31 -23.13 8.68 -13.55
N ASP A 32 -23.06 9.96 -13.17
CA ASP A 32 -22.88 11.08 -14.12
C ASP A 32 -21.38 11.31 -14.41
N ASP A 33 -20.78 10.42 -15.21
CA ASP A 33 -19.36 10.43 -15.51
C ASP A 33 -18.88 11.75 -16.14
N GLU A 34 -19.65 12.31 -17.04
CA GLU A 34 -19.30 13.59 -17.68
C GLU A 34 -19.22 14.74 -16.69
N ALA A 35 -20.17 14.81 -15.76
CA ALA A 35 -20.17 15.84 -14.72
C ALA A 35 -18.97 15.65 -13.76
N LEU A 36 -18.70 14.40 -13.33
CA LEU A 36 -17.59 14.10 -12.45
C LEU A 36 -16.24 14.41 -13.11
N VAL A 37 -16.06 14.05 -14.38
CA VAL A 37 -14.86 14.38 -15.16
C VAL A 37 -14.71 15.88 -15.31
N SER A 38 -15.79 16.64 -15.56
CA SER A 38 -15.74 18.10 -15.65
C SER A 38 -15.33 18.76 -14.33
N ILE A 39 -15.80 18.22 -13.20
CA ILE A 39 -15.38 18.67 -11.86
C ILE A 39 -13.89 18.40 -11.65
N ALA A 40 -13.41 17.20 -12.00
CA ALA A 40 -12.00 16.86 -11.88
C ALA A 40 -11.11 17.77 -12.76
N LYS A 41 -11.52 18.05 -13.99
CA LYS A 41 -10.82 19.02 -14.87
C LYS A 41 -10.75 20.42 -14.27
N THR A 42 -11.87 20.89 -13.74
CA THR A 42 -11.94 22.22 -13.09
C THR A 42 -10.97 22.30 -11.92
N ALA A 43 -10.86 21.23 -11.11
CA ALA A 43 -9.92 21.18 -9.99
C ALA A 43 -8.44 21.19 -10.43
N MET A 44 -8.13 20.75 -11.65
CA MET A 44 -6.77 20.76 -12.21
C MET A 44 -6.41 22.04 -12.95
N THR A 45 -7.39 22.91 -13.25
CA THR A 45 -7.16 24.18 -13.93
C THR A 45 -6.22 25.08 -13.14
N GLY A 46 -5.22 25.66 -13.79
CA GLY A 46 -4.19 26.48 -13.15
C GLY A 46 -3.10 25.69 -12.42
N THR A 47 -3.09 24.37 -12.54
CA THR A 47 -2.04 23.51 -11.96
C THR A 47 -1.09 22.99 -13.05
N SER A 48 0.03 22.39 -12.64
CA SER A 48 0.99 21.76 -13.58
C SER A 48 0.38 20.58 -14.36
N SER A 49 -0.75 20.07 -13.92
CA SER A 49 -1.45 18.92 -14.53
C SER A 49 -2.49 19.33 -15.59
N GLU A 50 -2.69 20.64 -15.82
CA GLU A 50 -3.71 21.17 -16.72
C GLU A 50 -3.53 20.68 -18.17
N SER A 51 -2.29 20.57 -18.64
CA SER A 51 -1.98 20.13 -20.02
C SER A 51 -2.47 18.71 -20.33
N ASN A 52 -2.59 17.85 -19.34
CA ASN A 52 -3.04 16.44 -19.46
C ASN A 52 -4.34 16.19 -18.71
N SER A 53 -5.11 17.26 -18.43
CA SER A 53 -6.31 17.18 -17.60
C SER A 53 -7.39 16.24 -18.15
N ASP A 54 -7.48 16.07 -19.47
CA ASP A 54 -8.47 15.20 -20.09
C ASP A 54 -8.30 13.73 -19.68
N GLU A 55 -7.09 13.19 -19.83
CA GLU A 55 -6.79 11.81 -19.49
C GLU A 55 -6.74 11.57 -17.97
N LEU A 56 -6.11 12.50 -17.24
CA LEU A 56 -6.00 12.42 -15.79
C LEU A 56 -7.35 12.52 -15.10
N ALA A 57 -8.27 13.38 -15.58
CA ALA A 57 -9.61 13.51 -15.00
C ALA A 57 -10.39 12.19 -15.06
N VAL A 58 -10.32 11.49 -16.19
CA VAL A 58 -10.97 10.17 -16.35
C VAL A 58 -10.34 9.15 -15.39
N MET A 59 -9.02 9.14 -15.26
CA MET A 59 -8.34 8.23 -14.32
C MET A 59 -8.70 8.52 -12.86
N ILE A 60 -8.75 9.79 -12.48
CA ILE A 60 -9.12 10.23 -11.12
C ILE A 60 -10.55 9.81 -10.79
N VAL A 61 -11.48 10.03 -11.70
CA VAL A 61 -12.90 9.63 -11.50
C VAL A 61 -13.00 8.11 -11.36
N ASN A 62 -12.31 7.34 -12.19
CA ASN A 62 -12.29 5.89 -12.09
C ASN A 62 -11.64 5.41 -10.80
N ALA A 63 -10.54 6.03 -10.37
CA ALA A 63 -9.90 5.72 -9.09
C ALA A 63 -10.86 5.98 -7.92
N ALA A 64 -11.51 7.17 -7.91
CA ALA A 64 -12.47 7.54 -6.88
C ALA A 64 -13.66 6.57 -6.81
N LYS A 65 -14.18 6.13 -7.97
CA LYS A 65 -15.28 5.14 -8.01
C LYS A 65 -14.87 3.77 -7.50
N ASN A 66 -13.63 3.34 -7.77
CA ASN A 66 -13.14 2.05 -7.30
C ASN A 66 -13.00 1.96 -5.78
N ILE A 67 -12.75 3.08 -5.10
CA ILE A 67 -12.59 3.14 -3.64
C ILE A 67 -13.82 3.67 -2.91
N ALA A 68 -14.84 4.15 -3.65
CA ALA A 68 -16.05 4.70 -3.08
C ALA A 68 -16.87 3.61 -2.37
N VAL A 69 -17.23 3.84 -1.12
CA VAL A 69 -18.06 2.97 -0.31
C VAL A 69 -19.35 3.71 0.02
N TYR A 70 -20.49 3.04 -0.13
CA TYR A 70 -21.79 3.59 0.24
C TYR A 70 -22.15 3.16 1.66
N GLU A 71 -22.02 4.09 2.61
CA GLU A 71 -22.31 3.85 4.02
C GLU A 71 -23.19 4.96 4.58
N SER A 72 -24.15 4.59 5.44
CA SER A 72 -25.05 5.54 6.13
C SER A 72 -25.73 6.54 5.19
N GLU A 73 -26.22 6.05 4.05
CA GLU A 73 -26.91 6.84 3.01
C GLU A 73 -26.02 7.90 2.32
N GLN A 74 -24.71 7.80 2.46
CA GLN A 74 -23.74 8.70 1.84
C GLN A 74 -22.59 7.94 1.18
N TRP A 75 -22.07 8.50 0.08
CA TRP A 75 -20.84 8.02 -0.52
C TRP A 75 -19.64 8.53 0.28
N ARG A 76 -18.80 7.62 0.70
CA ARG A 76 -17.51 7.92 1.32
C ARG A 76 -16.38 7.51 0.40
N ILE A 77 -15.39 8.40 0.26
CA ILE A 77 -14.17 8.19 -0.50
C ILE A 77 -13.00 8.47 0.44
N ASP A 78 -12.23 7.45 0.71
CA ASP A 78 -11.00 7.56 1.48
C ASP A 78 -9.83 7.75 0.52
N THR A 79 -9.39 8.99 0.35
CA THR A 79 -8.33 9.35 -0.60
C THR A 79 -6.97 8.73 -0.25
N GLU A 80 -6.75 8.32 1.01
CA GLU A 80 -5.52 7.64 1.44
C GLU A 80 -5.37 6.25 0.84
N ARG A 81 -6.47 5.66 0.35
CA ARG A 81 -6.46 4.39 -0.37
C ARG A 81 -5.95 4.49 -1.81
N VAL A 82 -5.77 5.70 -2.34
CA VAL A 82 -5.15 5.90 -3.66
C VAL A 82 -3.68 6.21 -3.47
N ARG A 83 -2.83 5.27 -3.81
CA ARG A 83 -1.38 5.44 -3.76
C ARG A 83 -0.83 5.86 -5.13
N MET A 84 0.08 6.82 -5.14
CA MET A 84 0.78 7.24 -6.34
C MET A 84 2.23 6.77 -6.28
N ALA A 85 2.61 5.91 -7.22
CA ALA A 85 4.00 5.54 -7.46
C ALA A 85 4.55 6.39 -8.61
N LYS A 86 5.76 6.90 -8.47
CA LYS A 86 6.43 7.72 -9.49
C LYS A 86 7.46 6.89 -10.23
N SER A 87 7.32 6.80 -11.55
CA SER A 87 8.41 6.30 -12.39
C SER A 87 9.43 7.40 -12.66
N GLY A 88 10.71 7.10 -12.57
CA GLY A 88 11.79 8.04 -12.92
C GLY A 88 11.91 8.33 -14.42
N LEU A 89 11.20 7.60 -15.27
CA LEU A 89 11.21 7.70 -16.73
C LEU A 89 9.77 7.75 -17.25
N GLY A 90 9.53 8.63 -18.22
CA GLY A 90 8.22 8.74 -18.87
C GLY A 90 7.62 10.16 -18.80
N SER A 91 6.47 10.29 -19.41
CA SER A 91 5.65 11.50 -19.46
C SER A 91 4.41 11.34 -18.57
N ILE A 92 3.76 12.44 -18.23
CA ILE A 92 2.46 12.44 -17.53
C ILE A 92 1.42 11.61 -18.30
N SER A 93 1.45 11.66 -19.64
CA SER A 93 0.57 10.85 -20.50
C SER A 93 0.79 9.34 -20.39
N ASP A 94 1.93 8.89 -19.82
CA ASP A 94 2.18 7.46 -19.58
C ASP A 94 1.59 6.97 -18.26
N THR A 95 0.93 7.86 -17.51
CA THR A 95 0.28 7.52 -16.24
C THR A 95 -0.80 6.48 -16.45
N LYS A 96 -0.85 5.47 -15.58
CA LYS A 96 -1.82 4.38 -15.65
C LYS A 96 -2.47 4.13 -14.31
N LEU A 97 -3.77 3.92 -14.33
CA LEU A 97 -4.50 3.43 -13.17
C LEU A 97 -4.34 1.92 -13.06
N ILE A 98 -3.84 1.44 -11.93
CA ILE A 98 -3.65 0.02 -11.63
C ILE A 98 -4.64 -0.37 -10.52
N ASN A 99 -5.46 -1.40 -10.78
CA ASN A 99 -6.32 -1.99 -9.76
C ASN A 99 -5.50 -2.98 -8.93
N GLY A 100 -4.84 -2.47 -7.89
CA GLY A 100 -3.92 -3.22 -7.07
C GLY A 100 -2.94 -2.29 -6.38
N ILE A 101 -1.80 -2.81 -5.96
CA ILE A 101 -0.76 -2.04 -5.31
C ILE A 101 0.54 -2.11 -6.10
N VAL A 102 1.27 -1.01 -6.15
CA VAL A 102 2.63 -0.92 -6.70
C VAL A 102 3.60 -0.82 -5.54
N ILE A 103 4.57 -1.72 -5.49
CA ILE A 103 5.61 -1.76 -4.48
C ILE A 103 6.94 -1.39 -5.16
N GLU A 104 7.54 -0.29 -4.73
CA GLU A 104 8.84 0.16 -5.22
C GLU A 104 9.96 -0.59 -4.46
N LYS A 105 10.18 -1.86 -4.79
CA LYS A 105 11.23 -2.70 -4.22
C LYS A 105 11.89 -3.51 -5.33
N ASN A 106 13.20 -3.67 -5.20
CA ASN A 106 13.93 -4.62 -6.04
C ASN A 106 13.67 -6.04 -5.54
N LEU A 107 13.75 -7.00 -6.45
CA LEU A 107 13.68 -8.40 -6.09
C LEU A 107 14.95 -8.79 -5.33
N GLU A 108 14.81 -9.45 -4.21
CA GLU A 108 15.91 -9.98 -3.42
C GLU A 108 16.62 -11.14 -4.17
N ILE A 109 15.86 -11.89 -4.96
CA ILE A 109 16.36 -13.04 -5.72
C ILE A 109 15.88 -12.96 -7.16
N GLU A 110 16.80 -12.80 -8.10
CA GLU A 110 16.51 -12.63 -9.54
C GLU A 110 16.09 -13.92 -10.25
N SER A 111 16.25 -15.09 -9.65
CA SER A 111 15.96 -16.39 -10.27
C SER A 111 14.46 -16.74 -10.35
N LEU A 112 13.59 -15.93 -9.73
CA LEU A 112 12.15 -16.18 -9.69
C LEU A 112 11.43 -15.68 -10.96
N PRO A 113 10.31 -16.30 -11.35
CA PRO A 113 9.58 -15.88 -12.53
C PRO A 113 9.00 -14.49 -12.36
N LEU A 114 9.16 -13.61 -13.35
CA LEU A 114 8.70 -12.23 -13.34
C LEU A 114 7.16 -12.06 -13.32
N LYS A 115 6.41 -13.13 -13.49
CA LYS A 115 4.93 -13.10 -13.50
C LYS A 115 4.38 -14.35 -12.82
N LEU A 116 3.50 -14.12 -11.87
CA LEU A 116 2.67 -15.15 -11.24
C LEU A 116 1.21 -14.91 -11.62
N PRO A 117 0.57 -15.81 -12.38
CA PRO A 117 -0.79 -15.59 -12.88
C PRO A 117 -1.85 -15.66 -11.77
N LYS A 118 -1.60 -16.47 -10.74
CA LYS A 118 -2.43 -16.62 -9.53
C LYS A 118 -1.56 -17.10 -8.39
N GLY A 119 -1.86 -16.68 -7.16
CA GLY A 119 -1.17 -17.15 -5.98
C GLY A 119 -1.86 -16.71 -4.71
N LYS A 120 -1.52 -17.38 -3.60
CA LYS A 120 -1.86 -16.95 -2.26
C LYS A 120 -0.77 -16.01 -1.78
N ILE A 121 -1.17 -14.93 -1.11
CA ILE A 121 -0.26 -13.95 -0.54
C ILE A 121 -0.28 -14.12 0.98
N ALA A 122 0.88 -14.28 1.59
CA ALA A 122 1.08 -14.21 3.03
C ALA A 122 1.71 -12.85 3.36
N VAL A 123 1.11 -12.12 4.29
CA VAL A 123 1.63 -10.84 4.77
C VAL A 123 2.06 -11.00 6.22
N LEU A 124 3.34 -10.77 6.48
CA LEU A 124 3.97 -11.00 7.77
C LEU A 124 4.48 -9.67 8.35
N SER A 125 4.30 -9.49 9.65
CA SER A 125 4.90 -8.39 10.42
C SER A 125 5.92 -8.88 11.45
N CYS A 126 6.20 -10.18 11.46
CA CYS A 126 7.24 -10.76 12.30
C CYS A 126 8.54 -10.97 11.53
N PRO A 127 9.71 -10.82 12.19
CA PRO A 127 11.00 -11.08 11.56
C PRO A 127 11.18 -12.58 11.27
N LEU A 128 11.71 -12.87 10.09
CA LEU A 128 12.08 -14.23 9.71
C LEU A 128 13.59 -14.44 9.91
N GLU A 129 14.06 -14.09 11.07
CA GLU A 129 15.46 -14.22 11.52
C GLU A 129 15.49 -14.83 12.92
N ILE A 130 16.68 -15.08 13.41
CA ILE A 130 16.86 -15.50 14.80
C ILE A 130 16.71 -14.27 15.69
N GLU A 131 15.74 -14.32 16.58
CA GLU A 131 15.51 -13.24 17.53
C GLU A 131 16.65 -13.18 18.53
N LYS A 132 17.27 -12.00 18.65
CA LYS A 132 18.25 -11.74 19.70
C LYS A 132 17.52 -11.71 21.04
N THR A 133 18.13 -12.33 22.05
CA THR A 133 17.61 -12.27 23.41
C THR A 133 17.60 -10.81 23.91
N ASN A 134 16.55 -10.43 24.63
CA ASN A 134 16.41 -9.09 25.22
C ASN A 134 17.44 -8.82 26.36
N TYR A 135 18.25 -9.81 26.69
CA TYR A 135 19.31 -9.72 27.70
C TYR A 135 20.65 -9.95 27.03
N ASP A 136 21.67 -9.20 27.47
CA ASP A 136 23.06 -9.46 27.09
C ASP A 136 23.46 -10.82 27.65
N SER A 137 23.39 -11.84 26.79
CA SER A 137 23.81 -13.20 27.11
C SER A 137 25.04 -13.50 26.26
N GLU A 138 26.16 -13.77 26.91
CA GLU A 138 27.36 -14.29 26.29
C GLU A 138 27.32 -15.80 26.32
N ILE A 139 27.47 -16.41 25.13
CA ILE A 139 27.62 -17.86 25.02
C ILE A 139 29.10 -18.14 24.78
N GLU A 140 29.77 -18.75 25.76
CA GLU A 140 31.15 -19.15 25.61
C GLU A 140 31.22 -20.52 24.94
N ILE A 141 31.72 -20.55 23.70
CA ILE A 141 31.89 -21.77 22.89
C ILE A 141 33.37 -22.12 22.92
N SER A 142 33.69 -23.25 23.55
CA SER A 142 35.08 -23.69 23.79
C SER A 142 35.54 -24.80 22.83
N THR A 143 34.63 -25.47 22.13
CA THR A 143 34.95 -26.59 21.24
C THR A 143 34.29 -26.47 19.88
N SER A 144 34.87 -27.07 18.84
CA SER A 144 34.31 -27.10 17.50
C SER A 144 32.97 -27.79 17.45
N ASP A 145 32.77 -28.85 18.21
CA ASP A 145 31.50 -29.62 18.26
C ASP A 145 30.35 -28.77 18.84
N GLN A 146 30.66 -27.93 19.84
CA GLN A 146 29.69 -26.96 20.38
C GLN A 146 29.31 -25.89 19.36
N TRP A 147 30.27 -25.42 18.61
CA TRP A 147 30.03 -24.45 17.52
C TRP A 147 29.13 -25.05 16.44
N GLU A 148 29.42 -26.27 15.99
CA GLU A 148 28.64 -26.99 14.99
C GLU A 148 27.21 -27.20 15.48
N SER A 149 27.05 -27.69 16.72
CA SER A 149 25.72 -27.90 17.33
C SER A 149 24.92 -26.57 17.45
N PHE A 150 25.56 -25.47 17.72
CA PHE A 150 24.92 -24.14 17.78
C PHE A 150 24.44 -23.70 16.40
N MET A 151 25.28 -23.83 15.37
CA MET A 151 24.91 -23.50 14.00
C MET A 151 23.79 -24.37 13.48
N ASP A 152 23.80 -25.67 13.80
CA ASP A 152 22.71 -26.59 13.45
C ASP A 152 21.40 -26.23 14.13
N ALA A 153 21.45 -25.80 15.38
CA ALA A 153 20.25 -25.34 16.11
C ALA A 153 19.65 -24.09 15.48
N GLU A 154 20.48 -23.12 15.10
CA GLU A 154 20.03 -21.92 14.37
C GLU A 154 19.39 -22.28 13.03
N ASP A 155 20.06 -23.14 12.24
CA ASP A 155 19.56 -23.59 10.94
C ASP A 155 18.23 -24.35 11.06
N ASN A 156 18.06 -25.12 12.12
CA ASN A 156 16.80 -25.81 12.40
C ASN A 156 15.67 -24.82 12.68
N ILE A 157 15.89 -23.79 13.48
CA ILE A 157 14.90 -22.75 13.78
C ILE A 157 14.47 -22.04 12.49
N LEU A 158 15.43 -21.59 11.69
CA LEU A 158 15.15 -20.91 10.44
C LEU A 158 14.45 -21.83 9.43
N SER A 159 14.84 -23.09 9.38
CA SER A 159 14.20 -24.10 8.53
C SER A 159 12.75 -24.34 8.92
N GLN A 160 12.44 -24.38 10.22
CA GLN A 160 11.06 -24.52 10.71
C GLN A 160 10.22 -23.29 10.35
N LYS A 161 10.77 -22.06 10.48
CA LYS A 161 10.08 -20.84 10.03
C LYS A 161 9.77 -20.89 8.53
N ALA A 162 10.74 -21.29 7.70
CA ALA A 162 10.55 -21.45 6.27
C ALA A 162 9.49 -22.54 5.94
N ALA A 163 9.56 -23.69 6.60
CA ALA A 163 8.64 -24.80 6.38
C ALA A 163 7.19 -24.40 6.67
N LYS A 164 6.92 -23.69 7.76
CA LYS A 164 5.56 -23.18 8.09
C LYS A 164 4.99 -22.33 6.97
N ILE A 165 5.82 -21.46 6.37
CA ILE A 165 5.40 -20.61 5.25
C ILE A 165 5.15 -21.46 3.99
N ILE A 166 6.02 -22.41 3.67
CA ILE A 166 5.87 -23.31 2.52
C ILE A 166 4.60 -24.15 2.67
N ASP A 167 4.35 -24.70 3.84
CA ASP A 167 3.19 -25.54 4.15
C ASP A 167 1.87 -24.76 4.07
N SER A 168 1.88 -23.44 4.28
CA SER A 168 0.71 -22.58 4.08
C SER A 168 0.24 -22.52 2.62
N GLY A 169 1.10 -22.93 1.69
CA GLY A 169 0.86 -22.86 0.25
C GLY A 169 0.86 -21.44 -0.31
N ALA A 170 1.53 -20.50 0.38
CA ALA A 170 1.72 -19.15 -0.13
C ALA A 170 2.63 -19.18 -1.36
N SER A 171 2.27 -18.40 -2.37
CA SER A 171 3.09 -18.20 -3.57
C SER A 171 3.89 -16.89 -3.50
N ILE A 172 3.40 -15.96 -2.70
CA ILE A 172 4.03 -14.67 -2.47
C ILE A 172 4.07 -14.42 -0.97
N VAL A 173 5.20 -13.99 -0.47
CA VAL A 173 5.41 -13.58 0.93
C VAL A 173 5.82 -12.12 0.94
N VAL A 174 5.10 -11.32 1.69
CA VAL A 174 5.43 -9.91 1.95
C VAL A 174 5.71 -9.78 3.43
N CYS A 175 6.94 -9.42 3.78
CA CYS A 175 7.36 -9.25 5.16
C CYS A 175 7.70 -7.78 5.44
N ALA A 176 7.12 -7.24 6.50
CA ALA A 176 7.43 -5.88 6.96
C ALA A 176 8.82 -5.79 7.61
N GLU A 177 9.26 -6.89 8.18
CA GLU A 177 10.53 -7.01 8.89
C GLU A 177 11.61 -7.70 8.02
N THR A 178 12.77 -7.88 8.61
CA THR A 178 13.91 -8.54 7.96
C THR A 178 13.70 -10.05 7.81
N ILE A 179 14.31 -10.60 6.77
CA ILE A 179 14.34 -12.04 6.50
C ILE A 179 15.81 -12.49 6.41
N ASP A 180 16.18 -13.52 7.16
CA ASP A 180 17.48 -14.15 7.05
C ASP A 180 17.71 -14.73 5.65
N SER A 181 18.89 -14.55 5.10
CA SER A 181 19.22 -15.01 3.74
C SER A 181 19.00 -16.51 3.54
N ARG A 182 19.22 -17.35 4.57
CA ARG A 182 18.97 -18.79 4.55
C ARG A 182 17.48 -19.09 4.35
N VAL A 183 16.60 -18.35 5.04
CA VAL A 183 15.14 -18.46 4.86
C VAL A 183 14.74 -18.02 3.47
N LEU A 184 15.30 -16.91 3.02
CA LEU A 184 15.02 -16.32 1.71
C LEU A 184 15.36 -17.27 0.57
N HIS A 185 16.53 -17.93 0.62
CA HIS A 185 16.92 -18.97 -0.33
C HIS A 185 15.99 -20.19 -0.29
N LYS A 186 15.59 -20.69 0.90
CA LYS A 186 14.68 -21.82 1.02
C LYS A 186 13.29 -21.52 0.45
N LEU A 187 12.79 -20.31 0.64
CA LEU A 187 11.52 -19.87 0.06
C LEU A 187 11.63 -19.76 -1.47
N ALA A 188 12.73 -19.22 -1.97
CA ALA A 188 12.98 -19.10 -3.43
C ALA A 188 13.13 -20.47 -4.09
N ASP A 189 13.84 -21.42 -3.49
CA ASP A 189 13.97 -22.80 -3.96
C ASP A 189 12.60 -23.51 -4.04
N SER A 190 11.68 -23.12 -3.16
CA SER A 190 10.27 -23.58 -3.20
C SER A 190 9.40 -22.80 -4.19
N GLY A 191 9.97 -21.86 -4.95
CA GLY A 191 9.26 -21.05 -5.94
C GLY A 191 8.38 -19.94 -5.33
N ILE A 192 8.63 -19.56 -4.09
CA ILE A 192 7.87 -18.53 -3.38
C ILE A 192 8.54 -17.17 -3.61
N PHE A 193 7.74 -16.24 -4.12
CA PHE A 193 8.15 -14.88 -4.37
C PHE A 193 8.17 -14.09 -3.05
N THR A 194 9.32 -13.55 -2.67
CA THR A 194 9.47 -12.92 -1.34
C THR A 194 9.89 -11.46 -1.47
N ILE A 195 9.19 -10.60 -0.73
CA ILE A 195 9.51 -9.19 -0.55
C ILE A 195 9.81 -8.97 0.93
N ALA A 196 11.06 -8.63 1.23
CA ALA A 196 11.53 -8.39 2.59
C ALA A 196 11.62 -6.90 2.91
N SER A 197 11.60 -6.58 4.21
CA SER A 197 11.82 -5.22 4.74
C SER A 197 10.95 -4.17 4.06
N LEU A 198 9.68 -4.49 3.85
CA LEU A 198 8.70 -3.53 3.38
C LEU A 198 8.25 -2.70 4.58
N GLU A 199 8.11 -1.39 4.40
CA GLU A 199 7.55 -0.55 5.44
C GLU A 199 6.20 -1.10 5.92
N ARG A 200 5.94 -1.08 7.24
CA ARG A 200 4.72 -1.65 7.84
C ARG A 200 3.44 -1.10 7.22
N SER A 201 3.42 0.18 6.89
CA SER A 201 2.33 0.84 6.15
C SER A 201 2.09 0.19 4.78
N GLY A 202 3.17 -0.06 4.03
CA GLY A 202 3.10 -0.74 2.73
C GLY A 202 2.63 -2.19 2.84
N ALA A 203 3.05 -2.93 3.87
CA ALA A 203 2.57 -4.28 4.13
C ALA A 203 1.07 -4.29 4.49
N GLN A 204 0.59 -3.30 5.26
CA GLN A 204 -0.83 -3.10 5.54
C GLN A 204 -1.64 -2.80 4.27
N ASP A 205 -1.11 -1.95 3.39
CA ASP A 205 -1.76 -1.64 2.11
C ASP A 205 -1.88 -2.89 1.22
N VAL A 206 -0.86 -3.76 1.21
CA VAL A 206 -0.92 -5.07 0.53
C VAL A 206 -2.02 -5.93 1.14
N ALA A 207 -2.05 -6.05 2.46
CA ALA A 207 -3.05 -6.86 3.16
C ALA A 207 -4.46 -6.38 2.86
N LEU A 208 -4.71 -5.07 2.92
CA LEU A 208 -6.01 -4.46 2.60
C LEU A 208 -6.40 -4.69 1.14
N THR A 209 -5.46 -4.54 0.21
CA THR A 209 -5.72 -4.73 -1.24
C THR A 209 -6.09 -6.15 -1.59
N CYS A 210 -5.46 -7.13 -0.92
CA CYS A 210 -5.67 -8.56 -1.18
C CYS A 210 -6.77 -9.16 -0.28
N GLY A 211 -7.32 -8.41 0.68
CA GLY A 211 -8.23 -8.93 1.69
C GLY A 211 -7.56 -9.91 2.64
N ALA A 212 -6.24 -9.82 2.82
CA ALA A 212 -5.45 -10.66 3.71
C ALA A 212 -5.37 -10.06 5.12
N LEU A 213 -5.10 -10.92 6.10
CA LEU A 213 -4.73 -10.49 7.44
C LEU A 213 -3.20 -10.49 7.56
N MET A 214 -2.66 -9.48 8.22
CA MET A 214 -1.24 -9.44 8.56
C MET A 214 -0.99 -10.35 9.77
N VAL A 215 0.00 -11.22 9.66
CA VAL A 215 0.36 -12.21 10.67
C VAL A 215 1.54 -11.71 11.48
N ASP A 216 1.35 -11.57 12.78
CA ASP A 216 2.36 -11.05 13.71
C ASP A 216 3.27 -12.15 14.28
N HIS A 217 2.85 -13.42 14.25
CA HIS A 217 3.60 -14.57 14.75
C HIS A 217 3.40 -15.80 13.86
N LEU A 218 4.43 -16.66 13.80
CA LEU A 218 4.42 -17.92 13.04
C LEU A 218 4.25 -19.13 13.97
N ASP A 219 3.26 -19.10 14.83
CA ASP A 219 3.00 -20.24 15.76
C ASP A 219 2.21 -21.39 15.11
#